data_52e8b9d9f772cf7d0a828c8e45ef0d9d
#
_entry.id   52e8b9d9f772cf7d0a828c8e45ef0d9d
#
_cell.length_a   1.000
_cell.length_b   1.000
_cell.length_c   1.000
_cell.angle_alpha   90.00
_cell.angle_beta   90.00
_cell.angle_gamma   90.00
#
_symmetry.space_group_name_H-M   'P 1'
#
loop_
_entity.id
_entity.type
_entity.pdbx_description
1 polymer ?
#
loop_
_entity_poly.entity_id
_entity_poly.type
_entity_poly.pdbx_seq_one_letter_code
_entity_poly.pdbx_strand_id
1 'polypeptide(L)'
;MVVGAGGHGLATAYHLARDHGVKRIAVLDRQLVGYGNVGRNTTVVRSNYLLPENHYFYEDSLRRWQTLSRDLNYNVMYSPRGVVDLAISDDEMTAYARRGNAMRLAGIDAEMLDRAGLRRFVPEVDLDVPRRFPIIGGLLQRRGGTVRHDAVAWGYARAAAALGVDIVERCEVTGVRSSGNVATGLETSHGYVRADRIVFAVAGHTGAIGTLLGVPMPIETHLLQAMVTEPIKPLLNTVLIYMYEHGEVYLSQSDRGGLVMGGMLDGLPSYTREGLWFRLEDVVQAAVALLPQIGSLKLLRHWAGTNDMTMDGSPIMDRLKFDNVFLNGGWCYGGFKAIPASGAAFATFVATGTAPDLIRHYSLARFATGHLIDEKGAGPFPARQ
;
A
#
# COMPACT_ATOMS: atom_id res chain seq x y z
N MET A 1 8.64 -9.95 -18.98
CA MET A 1 8.14 -8.57 -19.16
C MET A 1 7.32 -8.18 -17.94
N VAL A 2 7.60 -7.03 -17.33
CA VAL A 2 6.83 -6.49 -16.20
C VAL A 2 6.19 -5.17 -16.66
N VAL A 3 4.88 -5.02 -16.44
CA VAL A 3 4.12 -3.82 -16.79
C VAL A 3 3.82 -3.06 -15.51
N GLY A 4 4.36 -1.85 -15.40
CA GLY A 4 4.27 -0.96 -14.24
C GLY A 4 5.62 -0.79 -13.53
N ALA A 5 6.23 0.41 -13.64
CA ALA A 5 7.44 0.81 -12.92
C ALA A 5 7.10 1.49 -11.57
N GLY A 6 6.09 0.96 -10.89
CA GLY A 6 5.77 1.24 -9.50
C GLY A 6 6.52 0.33 -8.54
N GLY A 7 6.27 0.46 -7.22
CA GLY A 7 6.96 -0.31 -6.20
C GLY A 7 6.89 -1.82 -6.42
N HIS A 8 5.71 -2.38 -6.66
CA HIS A 8 5.52 -3.83 -6.85
C HIS A 8 6.19 -4.36 -8.12
N GLY A 9 6.06 -3.65 -9.25
CA GLY A 9 6.68 -4.08 -10.50
C GLY A 9 8.21 -4.04 -10.43
N LEU A 10 8.79 -2.96 -9.92
CA LEU A 10 10.24 -2.82 -9.76
C LEU A 10 10.81 -3.82 -8.76
N ALA A 11 10.13 -4.05 -7.62
CA ALA A 11 10.55 -5.07 -6.65
C ALA A 11 10.48 -6.48 -7.24
N THR A 12 9.42 -6.80 -8.00
CA THR A 12 9.30 -8.09 -8.69
C THR A 12 10.44 -8.28 -9.71
N ALA A 13 10.72 -7.28 -10.53
CA ALA A 13 11.81 -7.34 -11.51
C ALA A 13 13.19 -7.51 -10.85
N TYR A 14 13.45 -6.77 -9.76
CA TYR A 14 14.65 -6.89 -8.96
C TYR A 14 14.85 -8.32 -8.43
N HIS A 15 13.82 -8.89 -7.80
CA HIS A 15 13.91 -10.24 -7.24
C HIS A 15 13.97 -11.32 -8.31
N LEU A 16 13.31 -11.16 -9.48
CA LEU A 16 13.50 -12.06 -10.62
C LEU A 16 14.96 -12.10 -11.09
N ALA A 17 15.60 -10.95 -11.16
CA ALA A 17 17.00 -10.87 -11.58
C ALA A 17 17.96 -11.40 -10.49
N ARG A 18 17.78 -10.94 -9.24
CA ARG A 18 18.68 -11.24 -8.12
C ARG A 18 18.55 -12.67 -7.62
N ASP A 19 17.31 -13.11 -7.34
CA ASP A 19 17.06 -14.36 -6.61
C ASP A 19 16.84 -15.55 -7.55
N HIS A 20 16.35 -15.30 -8.76
CA HIS A 20 16.03 -16.34 -9.75
C HIS A 20 16.91 -16.33 -10.99
N GLY A 21 17.87 -15.41 -11.07
CA GLY A 21 18.86 -15.36 -12.16
C GLY A 21 18.27 -15.08 -13.55
N VAL A 22 17.07 -14.55 -13.63
CA VAL A 22 16.42 -14.21 -14.91
C VAL A 22 17.19 -13.07 -15.57
N LYS A 23 17.67 -13.26 -16.82
CA LYS A 23 18.60 -12.31 -17.47
C LYS A 23 17.91 -11.31 -18.40
N ARG A 24 16.79 -11.65 -19.01
CA ARG A 24 16.09 -10.80 -19.98
C ARG A 24 14.81 -10.30 -19.37
N ILE A 25 14.91 -9.22 -18.59
CA ILE A 25 13.76 -8.59 -17.96
C ILE A 25 13.65 -7.17 -18.47
N ALA A 26 12.45 -6.79 -18.92
CA ALA A 26 12.10 -5.39 -19.16
C ALA A 26 10.90 -4.99 -18.30
N VAL A 27 10.96 -3.80 -17.73
CA VAL A 27 9.87 -3.12 -17.03
C VAL A 27 9.37 -2.00 -17.92
N LEU A 28 8.08 -2.04 -18.28
CA LEU A 28 7.44 -1.01 -19.11
C LEU A 28 6.52 -0.16 -18.25
N ASP A 29 6.57 1.15 -18.40
CA ASP A 29 5.60 2.07 -17.78
C ASP A 29 5.18 3.14 -18.79
N ARG A 30 3.89 3.44 -18.83
CA ARG A 30 3.34 4.50 -19.68
C ARG A 30 3.77 5.91 -19.23
N GLN A 31 4.27 6.04 -18.01
CA GLN A 31 4.77 7.27 -17.42
C GLN A 31 6.25 7.09 -17.00
N LEU A 32 6.67 7.78 -15.97
CA LEU A 32 8.01 7.72 -15.38
C LEU A 32 8.07 6.73 -14.23
N VAL A 33 9.27 6.29 -13.87
CA VAL A 33 9.52 5.50 -12.66
C VAL A 33 8.87 6.16 -11.43
N GLY A 34 8.06 5.39 -10.71
CA GLY A 34 7.42 5.85 -9.48
C GLY A 34 6.29 6.87 -9.66
N TYR A 35 5.92 7.23 -10.88
CA TYR A 35 4.90 8.26 -11.14
C TYR A 35 3.49 7.85 -10.68
N GLY A 36 3.21 6.56 -10.56
CA GLY A 36 1.94 6.01 -10.09
C GLY A 36 1.70 6.22 -8.59
N ASN A 37 1.01 5.26 -7.96
CA ASN A 37 0.64 5.33 -6.54
C ASN A 37 1.83 5.35 -5.59
N VAL A 38 2.96 4.73 -5.95
CA VAL A 38 4.15 4.77 -5.08
C VAL A 38 4.60 6.21 -4.84
N GLY A 39 4.63 7.07 -5.87
CA GLY A 39 4.99 8.50 -5.75
C GLY A 39 3.92 9.38 -5.10
N ARG A 40 2.74 8.82 -4.79
CA ARG A 40 1.61 9.51 -4.13
C ARG A 40 1.33 8.96 -2.74
N ASN A 41 2.12 8.00 -2.29
CA ASN A 41 1.90 7.32 -1.03
C ASN A 41 2.30 8.18 0.17
N THR A 42 1.62 7.99 1.27
CA THR A 42 1.88 8.66 2.55
C THR A 42 2.86 7.89 3.44
N THR A 43 3.42 6.81 2.91
CA THR A 43 4.64 6.14 3.39
C THR A 43 4.55 5.36 4.69
N VAL A 44 3.37 5.15 5.23
CA VAL A 44 3.19 4.37 6.46
C VAL A 44 3.49 2.89 6.22
N VAL A 45 4.37 2.31 7.02
CA VAL A 45 4.70 0.87 7.02
C VAL A 45 4.39 0.26 8.38
N ARG A 46 3.68 -0.86 8.36
CA ARG A 46 3.20 -1.56 9.56
C ARG A 46 2.78 -2.99 9.23
N SER A 47 2.67 -3.86 10.24
CA SER A 47 2.17 -5.24 10.13
C SER A 47 1.06 -5.57 11.13
N ASN A 48 0.35 -4.57 11.63
CA ASN A 48 -0.69 -4.69 12.65
C ASN A 48 -2.03 -5.15 12.06
N TYR A 49 -2.06 -6.36 11.54
CA TYR A 49 -3.23 -7.02 10.96
C TYR A 49 -3.81 -8.10 11.89
N LEU A 50 -5.07 -8.46 11.69
CA LEU A 50 -5.80 -9.44 12.49
C LEU A 50 -5.70 -10.86 11.91
N LEU A 51 -5.94 -11.00 10.60
CA LEU A 51 -6.03 -12.30 9.96
C LEU A 51 -4.65 -12.91 9.69
N PRO A 52 -4.48 -14.23 9.86
CA PRO A 52 -3.19 -14.90 9.66
C PRO A 52 -2.57 -14.64 8.29
N GLU A 53 -3.37 -14.67 7.23
CA GLU A 53 -2.94 -14.43 5.85
C GLU A 53 -2.24 -13.07 5.72
N ASN A 54 -2.83 -12.06 6.33
CA ASN A 54 -2.33 -10.69 6.27
C ASN A 54 -1.20 -10.45 7.27
N HIS A 55 -1.32 -10.85 8.54
CA HIS A 55 -0.29 -10.52 9.50
C HIS A 55 1.05 -11.21 9.20
N TYR A 56 1.08 -12.47 8.75
CA TYR A 56 2.34 -13.13 8.37
C TYR A 56 2.97 -12.47 7.14
N PHE A 57 2.14 -12.10 6.16
CA PHE A 57 2.60 -11.44 4.94
C PHE A 57 3.17 -10.04 5.24
N TYR A 58 2.44 -9.21 5.97
CA TYR A 58 2.89 -7.86 6.29
C TYR A 58 4.04 -7.84 7.31
N GLU A 59 4.14 -8.85 8.17
CA GLU A 59 5.28 -9.01 9.07
C GLU A 59 6.56 -9.39 8.29
N ASP A 60 6.48 -10.29 7.31
CA ASP A 60 7.61 -10.55 6.40
C ASP A 60 8.01 -9.26 5.67
N SER A 61 7.04 -8.48 5.23
CA SER A 61 7.31 -7.20 4.60
C SER A 61 8.01 -6.21 5.55
N LEU A 62 7.53 -6.10 6.79
CA LEU A 62 8.13 -5.20 7.79
C LEU A 62 9.57 -5.59 8.14
N ARG A 63 9.85 -6.88 8.26
CA ARG A 63 11.22 -7.39 8.45
C ARG A 63 12.13 -7.02 7.27
N ARG A 64 11.63 -7.11 6.04
CA ARG A 64 12.38 -6.70 4.84
C ARG A 64 12.61 -5.19 4.79
N TRP A 65 11.66 -4.37 5.24
CA TRP A 65 11.87 -2.92 5.36
C TRP A 65 13.09 -2.58 6.23
N GLN A 66 13.34 -3.34 7.30
CA GLN A 66 14.47 -3.13 8.21
C GLN A 66 15.85 -3.32 7.53
N THR A 67 15.91 -4.14 6.51
CA THR A 67 17.17 -4.45 5.79
C THR A 67 17.26 -3.84 4.41
N LEU A 68 16.18 -3.29 3.89
CA LEU A 68 16.04 -2.91 2.49
C LEU A 68 17.09 -1.90 2.02
N SER A 69 17.46 -0.93 2.87
CA SER A 69 18.51 0.05 2.53
C SER A 69 19.85 -0.62 2.23
N ARG A 70 20.21 -1.64 3.00
CA ARG A 70 21.42 -2.44 2.77
C ARG A 70 21.26 -3.30 1.51
N ASP A 71 20.11 -3.96 1.35
CA ASP A 71 19.88 -4.92 0.28
C ASP A 71 19.86 -4.25 -1.10
N LEU A 72 19.40 -3.00 -1.18
CA LEU A 72 19.40 -2.18 -2.39
C LEU A 72 20.67 -1.31 -2.56
N ASN A 73 21.54 -1.27 -1.56
CA ASN A 73 22.62 -0.28 -1.46
C ASN A 73 22.09 1.15 -1.74
N TYR A 74 20.96 1.47 -1.11
CA TYR A 74 20.25 2.75 -1.29
C TYR A 74 19.38 3.07 -0.07
N ASN A 75 19.62 4.20 0.58
CA ASN A 75 18.89 4.56 1.79
C ASN A 75 17.42 4.88 1.50
N VAL A 76 16.53 3.98 1.88
CA VAL A 76 15.07 4.17 1.77
C VAL A 76 14.47 4.97 2.94
N MET A 77 15.29 5.40 3.89
CA MET A 77 14.93 6.21 5.04
C MET A 77 13.83 5.58 5.91
N TYR A 78 13.95 4.27 6.16
CA TYR A 78 13.05 3.59 7.10
C TYR A 78 13.24 4.16 8.51
N SER A 79 12.15 4.63 9.09
CA SER A 79 12.10 5.27 10.41
C SER A 79 11.06 4.57 11.28
N PRO A 80 11.48 3.62 12.13
CA PRO A 80 10.59 2.92 13.07
C PRO A 80 10.26 3.82 14.26
N ARG A 81 9.25 4.65 14.10
CA ARG A 81 8.82 5.64 15.10
C ARG A 81 7.51 5.29 15.80
N GLY A 82 7.00 4.09 15.53
CA GLY A 82 5.72 3.61 16.01
C GLY A 82 4.54 4.01 15.12
N VAL A 83 3.53 3.15 15.12
CA VAL A 83 2.20 3.41 14.57
C VAL A 83 1.20 3.15 15.68
N VAL A 84 0.35 4.12 15.98
CA VAL A 84 -0.70 4.00 16.98
C VAL A 84 -2.06 4.12 16.31
N ASP A 85 -2.86 3.07 16.38
CA ASP A 85 -4.29 3.11 16.12
C ASP A 85 -4.98 3.63 17.39
N LEU A 86 -5.51 4.84 17.36
CA LEU A 86 -6.20 5.48 18.50
C LEU A 86 -7.64 4.99 18.55
N ALA A 87 -8.13 4.66 19.75
CA ALA A 87 -9.50 4.23 20.00
C ALA A 87 -10.34 5.37 20.60
N ILE A 88 -11.54 5.55 20.07
CA ILE A 88 -12.54 6.53 20.52
C ILE A 88 -13.81 5.86 21.07
N SER A 89 -13.83 4.52 21.12
CA SER A 89 -14.94 3.74 21.68
C SER A 89 -14.45 2.43 22.29
N ASP A 90 -15.25 1.84 23.20
CA ASP A 90 -14.98 0.54 23.80
C ASP A 90 -14.98 -0.58 22.76
N ASP A 91 -15.79 -0.48 21.73
CA ASP A 91 -15.81 -1.45 20.62
C ASP A 91 -14.47 -1.44 19.86
N GLU A 92 -13.89 -0.26 19.60
CA GLU A 92 -12.56 -0.17 18.99
C GLU A 92 -11.47 -0.70 19.91
N MET A 93 -11.52 -0.41 21.23
CA MET A 93 -10.59 -1.00 22.19
C MET A 93 -10.67 -2.53 22.19
N THR A 94 -11.88 -3.08 22.14
CA THR A 94 -12.10 -4.52 22.05
C THR A 94 -11.54 -5.10 20.74
N ALA A 95 -11.79 -4.45 19.61
CA ALA A 95 -11.25 -4.86 18.32
C ALA A 95 -9.72 -4.80 18.30
N TYR A 96 -9.12 -3.76 18.88
CA TYR A 96 -7.67 -3.61 18.98
C TYR A 96 -7.05 -4.63 19.96
N ALA A 97 -7.73 -4.97 21.04
CA ALA A 97 -7.28 -6.05 21.95
C ALA A 97 -7.25 -7.40 21.22
N ARG A 98 -8.29 -7.73 20.43
CA ARG A 98 -8.31 -8.95 19.60
C ARG A 98 -7.16 -8.96 18.60
N ARG A 99 -6.95 -7.86 17.86
CA ARG A 99 -5.86 -7.70 16.90
C ARG A 99 -4.50 -7.82 17.60
N GLY A 100 -4.28 -7.10 18.68
CA GLY A 100 -3.04 -7.15 19.45
C GLY A 100 -2.75 -8.55 20.02
N ASN A 101 -3.76 -9.30 20.42
CA ASN A 101 -3.60 -10.69 20.86
C ASN A 101 -3.19 -11.60 19.69
N ALA A 102 -3.85 -11.49 18.53
CA ALA A 102 -3.49 -12.24 17.33
C ALA A 102 -2.04 -11.93 16.88
N MET A 103 -1.66 -10.64 16.88
CA MET A 103 -0.28 -10.22 16.58
C MET A 103 0.73 -10.86 17.55
N ARG A 104 0.50 -10.77 18.86
CA ARG A 104 1.41 -11.35 19.85
C ARG A 104 1.55 -12.87 19.73
N LEU A 105 0.46 -13.57 19.46
CA LEU A 105 0.48 -15.01 19.19
C LEU A 105 1.33 -15.36 17.96
N ALA A 106 1.38 -14.47 16.97
CA ALA A 106 2.22 -14.60 15.77
C ALA A 106 3.66 -14.05 15.96
N GLY A 107 4.04 -13.64 17.18
CA GLY A 107 5.36 -13.06 17.46
C GLY A 107 5.56 -11.64 16.94
N ILE A 108 4.47 -10.93 16.66
CA ILE A 108 4.48 -9.55 16.17
C ILE A 108 4.31 -8.59 17.36
N ASP A 109 5.07 -7.52 17.39
CA ASP A 109 4.99 -6.49 18.43
C ASP A 109 3.62 -5.79 18.44
N ALA A 110 2.98 -5.80 19.60
CA ALA A 110 1.70 -5.15 19.83
C ALA A 110 1.55 -4.77 21.30
N GLU A 111 1.26 -3.52 21.57
CA GLU A 111 1.09 -2.97 22.91
C GLU A 111 -0.23 -2.21 22.99
N MET A 112 -1.09 -2.61 23.93
CA MET A 112 -2.31 -1.86 24.25
C MET A 112 -1.94 -0.68 25.14
N LEU A 113 -2.34 0.51 24.75
CA LEU A 113 -2.15 1.74 25.50
C LEU A 113 -3.48 2.22 26.08
N ASP A 114 -3.50 2.43 27.39
CA ASP A 114 -4.53 3.23 28.05
C ASP A 114 -4.24 4.72 27.89
N ARG A 115 -5.09 5.58 28.45
CA ARG A 115 -4.87 7.05 28.41
C ARG A 115 -3.54 7.47 29.04
N ALA A 116 -3.08 6.81 30.10
CA ALA A 116 -1.80 7.09 30.73
C ALA A 116 -0.63 6.67 29.83
N GLY A 117 -0.73 5.53 29.17
CA GLY A 117 0.22 5.06 28.15
C GLY A 117 0.30 6.03 26.96
N LEU A 118 -0.85 6.48 26.45
CA LEU A 118 -0.91 7.46 25.37
C LEU A 118 -0.23 8.79 25.76
N ARG A 119 -0.50 9.34 26.96
CA ARG A 119 0.17 10.55 27.44
C ARG A 119 1.69 10.44 27.45
N ARG A 120 2.22 9.26 27.75
CA ARG A 120 3.67 9.03 27.73
C ARG A 120 4.23 8.84 26.34
N PHE A 121 3.48 8.17 25.44
CA PHE A 121 4.00 7.80 24.13
C PHE A 121 3.72 8.84 23.05
N VAL A 122 2.59 9.55 23.13
CA VAL A 122 2.17 10.59 22.19
C VAL A 122 1.75 11.86 22.98
N PRO A 123 2.69 12.50 23.67
CA PRO A 123 2.39 13.67 24.52
C PRO A 123 1.86 14.87 23.74
N GLU A 124 2.04 14.88 22.41
CA GLU A 124 1.56 15.94 21.51
C GLU A 124 0.03 15.95 21.39
N VAL A 125 -0.62 14.82 21.67
CA VAL A 125 -2.08 14.71 21.69
C VAL A 125 -2.59 15.02 23.09
N ASP A 126 -3.15 16.22 23.25
CA ASP A 126 -3.80 16.57 24.51
C ASP A 126 -5.12 15.78 24.65
N LEU A 127 -5.13 14.79 25.55
CA LEU A 127 -6.28 13.93 25.78
C LEU A 127 -7.38 14.62 26.61
N ASP A 128 -7.14 15.75 27.23
CA ASP A 128 -8.06 16.44 28.11
C ASP A 128 -8.87 17.54 27.36
N VAL A 129 -8.48 17.86 26.14
CA VAL A 129 -9.29 18.73 25.28
C VAL A 129 -10.66 18.06 25.03
N PRO A 130 -11.76 18.77 25.28
CA PRO A 130 -13.09 18.26 24.99
C PRO A 130 -13.23 17.91 23.51
N ARG A 131 -13.57 16.65 23.22
CA ARG A 131 -13.85 16.14 21.89
C ARG A 131 -15.21 15.47 21.86
N ARG A 132 -15.87 15.54 20.72
CA ARG A 132 -17.09 14.78 20.49
C ARG A 132 -16.86 13.26 20.68
N PHE A 133 -15.67 12.80 20.27
CA PHE A 133 -15.21 11.41 20.44
C PHE A 133 -13.95 11.40 21.29
N PRO A 134 -14.04 11.18 22.62
CA PRO A 134 -12.88 11.14 23.51
C PRO A 134 -11.95 9.98 23.14
N ILE A 135 -10.66 10.24 23.10
CA ILE A 135 -9.65 9.19 22.91
C ILE A 135 -9.49 8.44 24.24
N ILE A 136 -9.75 7.14 24.23
CA ILE A 136 -9.78 6.30 25.44
C ILE A 136 -8.58 5.36 25.54
N GLY A 137 -7.89 5.07 24.43
CA GLY A 137 -6.72 4.18 24.38
C GLY A 137 -6.23 4.00 22.97
N GLY A 138 -5.48 2.93 22.73
CA GLY A 138 -5.00 2.59 21.39
C GLY A 138 -4.17 1.32 21.32
N LEU A 139 -3.82 0.93 20.10
CA LEU A 139 -2.91 -0.18 19.80
C LEU A 139 -1.64 0.38 19.16
N LEU A 140 -0.50 0.17 19.81
CA LEU A 140 0.82 0.57 19.33
C LEU A 140 1.56 -0.61 18.71
N GLN A 141 2.10 -0.39 17.51
CA GLN A 141 3.15 -1.21 16.92
C GLN A 141 4.45 -0.41 16.86
N ARG A 142 5.46 -0.75 17.68
CA ARG A 142 6.70 0.02 17.82
C ARG A 142 7.58 -0.01 16.58
N ARG A 143 7.65 -1.15 15.89
CA ARG A 143 8.44 -1.31 14.66
C ARG A 143 7.77 -0.69 13.43
N GLY A 144 6.50 -0.33 13.51
CA GLY A 144 5.85 0.46 12.48
C GLY A 144 6.45 1.85 12.36
N GLY A 145 6.21 2.51 11.25
CA GLY A 145 6.73 3.86 11.03
C GLY A 145 6.58 4.34 9.60
N THR A 146 7.59 5.05 9.11
CA THR A 146 7.58 5.63 7.76
C THR A 146 8.81 5.25 6.95
N VAL A 147 8.66 5.35 5.62
CA VAL A 147 9.74 5.13 4.63
C VAL A 147 9.60 6.21 3.57
N ARG A 148 10.64 6.53 2.84
CA ARG A 148 10.54 7.52 1.78
C ARG A 148 10.15 6.90 0.44
N HIS A 149 8.98 7.25 -0.08
CA HIS A 149 8.39 6.61 -1.26
C HIS A 149 9.20 6.76 -2.56
N ASP A 150 9.77 7.94 -2.81
CA ASP A 150 10.66 8.19 -3.95
C ASP A 150 11.96 7.39 -3.84
N ALA A 151 12.56 7.32 -2.65
CA ALA A 151 13.74 6.52 -2.39
C ALA A 151 13.50 5.02 -2.59
N VAL A 152 12.30 4.52 -2.25
CA VAL A 152 11.92 3.13 -2.52
C VAL A 152 11.85 2.84 -4.00
N ALA A 153 11.15 3.67 -4.78
CA ALA A 153 11.02 3.49 -6.22
C ALA A 153 12.38 3.54 -6.92
N TRP A 154 13.19 4.55 -6.63
CA TRP A 154 14.52 4.70 -7.23
C TRP A 154 15.52 3.68 -6.71
N GLY A 155 15.43 3.27 -5.45
CA GLY A 155 16.26 2.21 -4.89
C GLY A 155 16.09 0.89 -5.65
N TYR A 156 14.84 0.44 -5.83
CA TYR A 156 14.54 -0.75 -6.61
C TYR A 156 14.91 -0.59 -8.10
N ALA A 157 14.58 0.56 -8.71
CA ALA A 157 14.91 0.79 -10.11
C ALA A 157 16.43 0.71 -10.37
N ARG A 158 17.24 1.38 -9.53
CA ARG A 158 18.71 1.33 -9.64
C ARG A 158 19.27 -0.07 -9.41
N ALA A 159 18.77 -0.76 -8.38
CA ALA A 159 19.24 -2.10 -8.06
C ALA A 159 18.85 -3.10 -9.17
N ALA A 160 17.66 -3.00 -9.74
CA ALA A 160 17.21 -3.81 -10.86
C ALA A 160 18.05 -3.53 -12.12
N ALA A 161 18.27 -2.25 -12.46
CA ALA A 161 19.08 -1.85 -13.62
C ALA A 161 20.54 -2.33 -13.49
N ALA A 162 21.12 -2.28 -12.28
CA ALA A 162 22.46 -2.81 -12.02
C ALA A 162 22.57 -4.34 -12.24
N LEU A 163 21.45 -5.07 -12.19
CA LEU A 163 21.35 -6.50 -12.51
C LEU A 163 21.00 -6.77 -13.98
N GLY A 164 20.94 -5.73 -14.83
CA GLY A 164 20.66 -5.84 -16.25
C GLY A 164 19.18 -5.83 -16.60
N VAL A 165 18.30 -5.31 -15.73
CA VAL A 165 16.89 -5.09 -16.05
C VAL A 165 16.76 -3.80 -16.86
N ASP A 166 16.12 -3.89 -18.03
CA ASP A 166 15.75 -2.72 -18.84
C ASP A 166 14.51 -2.04 -18.25
N ILE A 167 14.55 -0.72 -18.05
CA ILE A 167 13.41 0.07 -17.61
C ILE A 167 13.05 1.05 -18.71
N VAL A 168 11.86 0.87 -19.31
CA VAL A 168 11.38 1.64 -20.44
C VAL A 168 10.20 2.50 -20.00
N GLU A 169 10.47 3.76 -19.83
CA GLU A 169 9.46 4.77 -19.50
C GLU A 169 8.72 5.23 -20.76
N ARG A 170 7.53 5.82 -20.57
CA ARG A 170 6.66 6.35 -21.64
C ARG A 170 6.29 5.29 -22.68
N CYS A 171 6.22 4.03 -22.27
CA CYS A 171 5.85 2.90 -23.09
C CYS A 171 4.52 2.30 -22.58
N GLU A 172 3.43 2.67 -23.23
CA GLU A 172 2.09 2.20 -22.87
C GLU A 172 1.80 0.85 -23.49
N VAL A 173 1.29 -0.09 -22.67
CA VAL A 173 0.78 -1.38 -23.15
C VAL A 173 -0.67 -1.19 -23.57
N THR A 174 -0.97 -1.50 -24.83
CA THR A 174 -2.28 -1.32 -25.46
C THR A 174 -2.98 -2.64 -25.82
N GLY A 175 -2.24 -3.76 -25.78
CA GLY A 175 -2.80 -5.06 -26.12
C GLY A 175 -1.90 -6.23 -25.71
N VAL A 176 -2.48 -7.43 -25.73
CA VAL A 176 -1.77 -8.70 -25.52
C VAL A 176 -2.02 -9.60 -26.72
N ARG A 177 -0.94 -10.06 -27.37
CA ARG A 177 -1.05 -11.11 -28.40
C ARG A 177 -0.94 -12.49 -27.75
N SER A 178 -1.69 -13.42 -28.27
CA SER A 178 -1.67 -14.82 -27.78
C SER A 178 -1.76 -15.83 -28.92
N SER A 179 -1.32 -17.04 -28.62
CA SER A 179 -1.53 -18.21 -29.47
C SER A 179 -2.04 -19.32 -28.54
N GLY A 180 -3.31 -19.74 -28.75
CA GLY A 180 -3.98 -20.60 -27.79
C GLY A 180 -4.04 -20.00 -26.38
N ASN A 181 -3.63 -20.77 -25.38
CA ASN A 181 -3.65 -20.37 -23.96
C ASN A 181 -2.35 -19.67 -23.48
N VAL A 182 -1.49 -19.23 -24.40
CA VAL A 182 -0.20 -18.60 -24.07
C VAL A 182 -0.13 -17.24 -24.71
N ALA A 183 0.19 -16.21 -23.90
CA ALA A 183 0.51 -14.89 -24.42
C ALA A 183 1.90 -14.89 -25.08
N THR A 184 2.00 -14.36 -26.30
CA THR A 184 3.26 -14.32 -27.06
C THR A 184 4.01 -12.99 -26.91
N GLY A 185 3.33 -11.95 -26.44
CA GLY A 185 3.92 -10.64 -26.21
C GLY A 185 2.87 -9.55 -26.02
N LEU A 186 3.36 -8.32 -25.99
CA LEU A 186 2.57 -7.12 -25.74
C LEU A 186 2.60 -6.17 -26.93
N GLU A 187 1.44 -5.62 -27.26
CA GLU A 187 1.34 -4.42 -28.08
C GLU A 187 1.65 -3.20 -27.21
N THR A 188 2.48 -2.34 -27.67
CA THR A 188 2.86 -1.12 -26.96
C THR A 188 2.83 0.10 -27.87
N SER A 189 2.88 1.30 -27.27
CA SER A 189 3.03 2.56 -28.03
C SER A 189 4.33 2.62 -28.86
N HIS A 190 5.29 1.72 -28.59
CA HIS A 190 6.56 1.59 -29.32
C HIS A 190 6.62 0.37 -30.25
N GLY A 191 5.49 -0.29 -30.47
CA GLY A 191 5.38 -1.50 -31.29
C GLY A 191 5.25 -2.79 -30.46
N TYR A 192 5.29 -3.92 -31.16
CA TYR A 192 5.15 -5.22 -30.54
C TYR A 192 6.45 -5.69 -29.87
N VAL A 193 6.32 -6.20 -28.64
CA VAL A 193 7.43 -6.77 -27.88
C VAL A 193 7.09 -8.20 -27.49
N ARG A 194 7.91 -9.16 -27.93
CA ARG A 194 7.77 -10.57 -27.53
C ARG A 194 8.09 -10.75 -26.05
N ALA A 195 7.29 -11.58 -25.36
CA ALA A 195 7.50 -11.93 -23.97
C ALA A 195 7.09 -13.36 -23.68
N ASP A 196 7.96 -14.12 -22.99
CA ASP A 196 7.68 -15.48 -22.57
C ASP A 196 6.85 -15.53 -21.29
N ARG A 197 6.96 -14.50 -20.42
CA ARG A 197 6.13 -14.29 -19.22
C ARG A 197 5.79 -12.81 -19.09
N ILE A 198 4.57 -12.54 -18.68
CA ILE A 198 4.04 -11.17 -18.53
C ILE A 198 3.51 -10.99 -17.12
N VAL A 199 3.91 -9.91 -16.48
CA VAL A 199 3.48 -9.50 -15.14
C VAL A 199 2.80 -8.15 -15.23
N PHE A 200 1.59 -8.04 -14.70
CA PHE A 200 0.90 -6.77 -14.52
C PHE A 200 0.97 -6.32 -13.06
N ALA A 201 1.51 -5.13 -12.82
CA ALA A 201 1.61 -4.48 -11.51
C ALA A 201 1.24 -2.99 -11.64
N VAL A 202 0.00 -2.72 -12.03
CA VAL A 202 -0.47 -1.43 -12.54
C VAL A 202 -1.38 -0.67 -11.57
N ALA A 203 -1.46 -1.11 -10.32
CA ALA A 203 -2.23 -0.49 -9.24
C ALA A 203 -3.67 -0.16 -9.67
N GLY A 204 -4.17 1.06 -9.48
CA GLY A 204 -5.52 1.46 -9.80
C GLY A 204 -5.99 1.20 -11.25
N HIS A 205 -5.09 0.77 -12.15
CA HIS A 205 -5.45 0.38 -13.52
C HIS A 205 -5.65 -1.13 -13.70
N THR A 206 -5.68 -1.90 -12.59
CA THR A 206 -5.86 -3.35 -12.61
C THR A 206 -7.20 -3.75 -13.27
N GLY A 207 -8.28 -3.01 -13.02
CA GLY A 207 -9.56 -3.23 -13.70
C GLY A 207 -9.47 -3.06 -15.22
N ALA A 208 -8.72 -2.08 -15.71
CA ALA A 208 -8.50 -1.88 -17.14
C ALA A 208 -7.72 -3.05 -17.78
N ILE A 209 -6.77 -3.64 -17.06
CA ILE A 209 -6.08 -4.85 -17.51
C ILE A 209 -7.04 -6.04 -17.57
N GLY A 210 -7.96 -6.16 -16.61
CA GLY A 210 -9.05 -7.16 -16.67
C GLY A 210 -9.85 -7.03 -17.97
N THR A 211 -10.27 -5.81 -18.31
CA THR A 211 -10.98 -5.53 -19.57
C THR A 211 -10.13 -5.88 -20.79
N LEU A 212 -8.85 -5.50 -20.81
CA LEU A 212 -7.92 -5.81 -21.90
C LEU A 212 -7.76 -7.33 -22.15
N LEU A 213 -7.78 -8.12 -21.08
CA LEU A 213 -7.63 -9.56 -21.13
C LEU A 213 -8.98 -10.33 -21.27
N GLY A 214 -10.11 -9.62 -21.15
CA GLY A 214 -11.43 -10.24 -21.06
C GLY A 214 -11.60 -11.09 -19.81
N VAL A 215 -11.02 -10.67 -18.68
CA VAL A 215 -11.11 -11.33 -17.37
C VAL A 215 -11.86 -10.40 -16.42
N PRO A 216 -13.02 -10.79 -15.89
CA PRO A 216 -13.72 -10.02 -14.88
C PRO A 216 -12.84 -9.87 -13.63
N MET A 217 -12.64 -8.63 -13.18
CA MET A 217 -11.89 -8.34 -11.95
C MET A 217 -12.85 -7.81 -10.88
N PRO A 218 -12.87 -8.39 -9.68
CA PRO A 218 -13.66 -7.89 -8.56
C PRO A 218 -12.97 -6.67 -7.93
N ILE A 219 -12.70 -5.66 -8.74
CA ILE A 219 -11.93 -4.47 -8.37
C ILE A 219 -12.65 -3.22 -8.84
N GLU A 220 -12.82 -2.28 -7.94
CA GLU A 220 -13.19 -0.91 -8.26
C GLU A 220 -12.04 0.04 -7.95
N THR A 221 -11.84 1.05 -8.79
CA THR A 221 -10.79 2.05 -8.59
C THR A 221 -11.38 3.29 -7.94
N HIS A 222 -10.89 3.62 -6.75
CA HIS A 222 -11.31 4.77 -5.97
C HIS A 222 -10.13 5.71 -5.69
N LEU A 223 -10.45 6.98 -5.42
CA LEU A 223 -9.43 7.93 -4.99
C LEU A 223 -9.20 7.83 -3.49
N LEU A 224 -7.93 7.78 -3.11
CA LEU A 224 -7.50 8.02 -1.74
C LEU A 224 -6.66 9.28 -1.70
N GLN A 225 -7.11 10.25 -0.92
CA GLN A 225 -6.54 11.59 -0.91
C GLN A 225 -5.54 11.76 0.22
N ALA A 226 -4.57 12.61 -0.04
CA ALA A 226 -3.58 13.02 0.95
C ALA A 226 -3.19 14.48 0.74
N MET A 227 -2.65 15.07 1.78
CA MET A 227 -2.18 16.45 1.78
C MET A 227 -0.97 16.62 2.68
N VAL A 228 -0.24 17.71 2.48
CA VAL A 228 0.90 18.08 3.30
C VAL A 228 0.84 19.56 3.65
N THR A 229 1.17 19.88 4.89
CA THR A 229 1.27 21.27 5.38
C THR A 229 2.61 21.89 5.03
N GLU A 230 2.72 23.20 5.25
CA GLU A 230 4.00 23.86 5.36
C GLU A 230 4.87 23.18 6.43
N PRO A 231 6.22 23.24 6.29
CA PRO A 231 7.11 22.61 7.25
C PRO A 231 7.13 23.39 8.57
N ILE A 232 7.06 22.64 9.65
CA ILE A 232 7.18 23.14 11.01
C ILE A 232 8.31 22.41 11.75
N LYS A 233 8.68 22.89 12.93
CA LYS A 233 9.58 22.18 13.83
C LYS A 233 9.04 20.78 14.15
N PRO A 234 9.89 19.82 14.54
CA PRO A 234 9.42 18.51 14.96
C PRO A 234 8.32 18.63 16.02
N LEU A 235 7.15 18.11 15.70
CA LEU A 235 5.97 18.09 16.55
C LEU A 235 5.53 16.65 16.80
N LEU A 236 5.43 15.83 15.77
CA LEU A 236 4.85 14.50 15.84
C LEU A 236 5.90 13.44 15.51
N ASN A 237 6.29 12.65 16.50
CA ASN A 237 7.24 11.55 16.30
C ASN A 237 6.61 10.27 15.80
N THR A 238 5.34 10.05 16.04
CA THR A 238 4.61 8.79 15.80
C THR A 238 3.64 8.95 14.64
N VAL A 239 3.35 7.86 13.95
CA VAL A 239 2.21 7.82 13.02
C VAL A 239 0.95 7.56 13.82
N LEU A 240 -0.04 8.42 13.66
CA LEU A 240 -1.35 8.30 14.30
C LEU A 240 -2.39 7.91 13.27
N ILE A 241 -3.24 6.97 13.63
CA ILE A 241 -4.39 6.52 12.86
C ILE A 241 -5.59 6.54 13.78
N TYR A 242 -6.71 7.12 13.36
CA TYR A 242 -7.92 7.09 14.16
C TYR A 242 -9.18 7.27 13.32
N MET A 243 -10.29 6.81 13.86
CA MET A 243 -11.61 7.02 13.26
C MET A 243 -12.14 8.41 13.64
N TYR A 244 -12.71 9.09 12.68
CA TYR A 244 -13.43 10.34 12.89
C TYR A 244 -14.66 10.35 11.99
N GLU A 245 -15.74 10.95 12.40
CA GLU A 245 -17.09 10.98 11.81
C GLU A 245 -17.33 10.20 10.49
N HIS A 246 -16.52 10.45 9.48
CA HIS A 246 -16.70 9.94 8.12
C HIS A 246 -15.70 8.85 7.71
N GLY A 247 -14.77 8.47 8.59
CA GLY A 247 -13.83 7.39 8.29
C GLY A 247 -12.48 7.49 8.96
N GLU A 248 -11.58 6.58 8.57
CA GLU A 248 -10.21 6.49 9.09
C GLU A 248 -9.34 7.61 8.52
N VAL A 249 -8.65 8.32 9.42
CA VAL A 249 -7.65 9.34 9.09
C VAL A 249 -6.31 8.94 9.68
N TYR A 250 -5.25 9.18 8.95
CA TYR A 250 -3.87 9.03 9.43
C TYR A 250 -3.10 10.34 9.34
N LEU A 251 -2.18 10.50 10.28
CA LEU A 251 -1.34 11.69 10.41
C LEU A 251 0.09 11.28 10.76
N SER A 252 1.08 11.86 10.08
CA SER A 252 2.50 11.73 10.39
C SER A 252 3.26 12.99 10.06
N GLN A 253 4.44 13.17 10.62
CA GLN A 253 5.32 14.27 10.23
C GLN A 253 6.47 13.74 9.37
N SER A 254 6.69 14.39 8.22
CA SER A 254 7.78 14.05 7.32
C SER A 254 9.13 14.51 7.84
N ASP A 255 10.21 13.95 7.30
CA ASP A 255 11.59 14.36 7.57
C ASP A 255 11.89 15.82 7.22
N ARG A 256 11.04 16.44 6.38
CA ARG A 256 11.12 17.86 5.99
C ARG A 256 10.27 18.78 6.84
N GLY A 257 9.61 18.25 7.87
CA GLY A 257 8.80 19.01 8.83
C GLY A 257 7.32 19.16 8.45
N GLY A 258 6.90 18.91 7.21
CA GLY A 258 5.49 18.97 6.83
C GLY A 258 4.69 17.82 7.45
N LEU A 259 3.50 18.12 7.96
CA LEU A 259 2.55 17.11 8.40
C LEU A 259 1.86 16.50 7.16
N VAL A 260 1.97 15.19 7.03
CA VAL A 260 1.30 14.42 5.98
C VAL A 260 0.07 13.78 6.59
N MET A 261 -1.08 14.06 6.01
CA MET A 261 -2.36 13.54 6.46
C MET A 261 -3.18 13.03 5.28
N GLY A 262 -4.05 12.08 5.52
CA GLY A 262 -4.95 11.53 4.52
C GLY A 262 -5.87 10.49 5.14
N GLY A 263 -6.68 9.87 4.31
CA GLY A 263 -7.68 8.88 4.71
C GLY A 263 -8.94 9.04 3.91
N MET A 264 -9.98 8.32 4.26
CA MET A 264 -11.32 8.40 3.71
C MET A 264 -11.37 8.26 2.19
N LEU A 265 -11.87 7.14 1.69
CA LEU A 265 -12.18 7.01 0.26
C LEU A 265 -13.28 7.98 -0.14
N ASP A 266 -13.23 8.42 -1.39
CA ASP A 266 -14.25 9.32 -1.91
C ASP A 266 -15.62 8.64 -2.18
N GLY A 267 -15.64 7.30 -2.23
CA GLY A 267 -16.86 6.53 -2.49
C GLY A 267 -17.30 6.54 -3.96
N LEU A 268 -16.57 7.21 -4.84
CA LEU A 268 -16.88 7.32 -6.27
C LEU A 268 -15.79 6.64 -7.10
N PRO A 269 -16.12 5.62 -7.91
CA PRO A 269 -15.15 5.00 -8.82
C PRO A 269 -14.60 6.02 -9.80
N SER A 270 -13.27 6.19 -9.84
CA SER A 270 -12.62 7.20 -10.67
C SER A 270 -11.15 6.89 -10.95
N TYR A 271 -10.67 7.36 -12.10
CA TYR A 271 -9.25 7.34 -12.49
C TYR A 271 -8.59 8.74 -12.47
N THR A 272 -9.33 9.78 -12.06
CA THR A 272 -8.74 11.10 -11.86
C THR A 272 -7.66 11.06 -10.78
N ARG A 273 -6.78 12.04 -10.75
CA ARG A 273 -5.76 12.21 -9.71
C ARG A 273 -5.94 13.53 -8.95
N GLU A 274 -7.03 14.19 -9.24
CA GLU A 274 -7.45 15.40 -8.55
C GLU A 274 -8.25 15.02 -7.33
N GLY A 275 -7.94 15.60 -6.19
CA GLY A 275 -8.67 15.39 -4.97
C GLY A 275 -10.01 16.15 -4.97
N LEU A 276 -10.94 15.70 -4.15
CA LEU A 276 -12.24 16.31 -3.95
C LEU A 276 -12.22 17.22 -2.71
N TRP A 277 -12.76 18.42 -2.84
CA TRP A 277 -12.73 19.44 -1.77
C TRP A 277 -13.39 18.96 -0.48
N PHE A 278 -14.54 18.30 -0.55
CA PHE A 278 -15.24 17.84 0.64
C PHE A 278 -14.44 16.79 1.42
N ARG A 279 -13.67 15.90 0.74
CA ARG A 279 -12.78 14.95 1.41
C ARG A 279 -11.55 15.62 2.02
N LEU A 280 -11.05 16.66 1.38
CA LEU A 280 -9.99 17.48 1.96
C LEU A 280 -10.48 18.11 3.27
N GLU A 281 -11.70 18.66 3.27
CA GLU A 281 -12.32 19.27 4.46
C GLU A 281 -12.48 18.24 5.59
N ASP A 282 -13.04 17.06 5.29
CA ASP A 282 -13.22 15.96 6.26
C ASP A 282 -11.87 15.58 6.94
N VAL A 283 -10.81 15.39 6.14
CA VAL A 283 -9.48 15.02 6.67
C VAL A 283 -8.88 16.14 7.49
N VAL A 284 -9.01 17.40 7.07
CA VAL A 284 -8.49 18.56 7.82
C VAL A 284 -9.25 18.72 9.14
N GLN A 285 -10.57 18.59 9.13
CA GLN A 285 -11.37 18.66 10.37
C GLN A 285 -10.95 17.57 11.35
N ALA A 286 -10.78 16.34 10.88
CA ALA A 286 -10.29 15.24 11.69
C ALA A 286 -8.91 15.51 12.28
N ALA A 287 -7.97 15.99 11.46
CA ALA A 287 -6.62 16.28 11.90
C ALA A 287 -6.56 17.42 12.94
N VAL A 288 -7.34 18.47 12.74
CA VAL A 288 -7.46 19.60 13.69
C VAL A 288 -8.18 19.17 14.97
N ALA A 289 -9.19 18.31 14.89
CA ALA A 289 -9.84 17.76 16.07
C ALA A 289 -8.87 16.92 16.92
N LEU A 290 -7.91 16.24 16.28
CA LEU A 290 -6.86 15.47 16.97
C LEU A 290 -5.78 16.38 17.55
N LEU A 291 -5.29 17.34 16.76
CA LEU A 291 -4.20 18.26 17.09
C LEU A 291 -4.62 19.72 16.83
N PRO A 292 -5.37 20.37 17.73
CA PRO A 292 -5.88 21.73 17.50
C PRO A 292 -4.82 22.76 17.12
N GLN A 293 -3.59 22.58 17.60
CA GLN A 293 -2.44 23.47 17.35
C GLN A 293 -2.03 23.54 15.86
N ILE A 294 -2.47 22.59 15.02
CA ILE A 294 -2.16 22.62 13.59
C ILE A 294 -3.16 23.43 12.76
N GLY A 295 -4.26 23.89 13.35
CA GLY A 295 -5.35 24.56 12.63
C GLY A 295 -4.97 25.88 11.93
N SER A 296 -3.83 26.48 12.30
CA SER A 296 -3.30 27.69 11.64
C SER A 296 -2.34 27.41 10.48
N LEU A 297 -1.95 26.14 10.26
CA LEU A 297 -0.98 25.78 9.24
C LEU A 297 -1.58 25.85 7.83
N LYS A 298 -0.76 26.24 6.88
CA LYS A 298 -1.13 26.27 5.46
C LYS A 298 -0.92 24.92 4.81
N LEU A 299 -1.85 24.50 3.98
CA LEU A 299 -1.67 23.34 3.10
C LEU A 299 -0.81 23.76 1.90
N LEU A 300 0.30 23.05 1.68
CA LEU A 300 1.16 23.27 0.51
C LEU A 300 0.72 22.46 -0.69
N ARG A 301 0.18 21.27 -0.49
CA ARG A 301 -0.21 20.37 -1.56
C ARG A 301 -1.33 19.45 -1.10
N HIS A 302 -2.24 19.19 -2.04
CA HIS A 302 -3.27 18.18 -2.01
C HIS A 302 -3.15 17.31 -3.26
N TRP A 303 -3.31 16.00 -3.13
CA TRP A 303 -3.24 15.06 -4.25
C TRP A 303 -4.07 13.81 -3.96
N ALA A 304 -4.33 13.00 -5.00
CA ALA A 304 -4.97 11.70 -4.85
C ALA A 304 -4.19 10.60 -5.56
N GLY A 305 -4.24 9.39 -4.99
CA GLY A 305 -3.83 8.15 -5.62
C GLY A 305 -5.05 7.35 -6.05
N THR A 306 -4.91 6.55 -7.11
CA THR A 306 -5.96 5.64 -7.61
C THR A 306 -5.80 4.27 -6.96
N ASN A 307 -6.63 3.96 -5.97
CA ASN A 307 -6.58 2.69 -5.26
C ASN A 307 -7.47 1.64 -5.92
N ASP A 308 -6.87 0.48 -6.19
CA ASP A 308 -7.54 -0.70 -6.71
C ASP A 308 -8.17 -1.49 -5.55
N MET A 309 -9.45 -1.21 -5.28
CA MET A 309 -10.19 -1.77 -4.16
C MET A 309 -10.83 -3.10 -4.57
N THR A 310 -10.43 -4.18 -3.91
CA THR A 310 -11.09 -5.49 -4.01
C THR A 310 -12.28 -5.56 -3.05
N MET A 311 -13.19 -6.50 -3.29
CA MET A 311 -14.39 -6.66 -2.46
C MET A 311 -14.09 -7.03 -1.00
N ASP A 312 -12.96 -7.71 -0.74
CA ASP A 312 -12.55 -8.13 0.60
C ASP A 312 -11.41 -7.31 1.20
N GLY A 313 -10.95 -6.27 0.49
CA GLY A 313 -9.88 -5.40 1.00
C GLY A 313 -8.47 -6.00 0.97
N SER A 314 -8.29 -7.17 0.37
CA SER A 314 -7.01 -7.89 0.27
C SER A 314 -6.53 -8.03 -1.18
N PRO A 315 -5.20 -8.11 -1.45
CA PRO A 315 -4.67 -8.08 -2.81
C PRO A 315 -5.00 -9.33 -3.64
N ILE A 316 -4.75 -9.24 -4.94
CA ILE A 316 -4.76 -10.36 -5.87
C ILE A 316 -3.34 -10.57 -6.37
N MET A 317 -2.79 -11.74 -6.08
CA MET A 317 -1.52 -12.22 -6.62
C MET A 317 -1.76 -13.58 -7.27
N ASP A 318 -2.03 -13.59 -8.58
CA ASP A 318 -2.47 -14.80 -9.27
C ASP A 318 -1.98 -14.85 -10.72
N ARG A 319 -2.14 -16.01 -11.32
CA ARG A 319 -2.07 -16.21 -12.76
C ARG A 319 -3.45 -15.91 -13.34
N LEU A 320 -3.48 -15.20 -14.46
CA LEU A 320 -4.72 -14.84 -15.14
C LEU A 320 -5.07 -15.86 -16.24
N LYS A 321 -5.87 -15.42 -17.21
CA LYS A 321 -6.41 -16.19 -18.33
C LYS A 321 -5.37 -17.03 -19.10
N PHE A 322 -4.16 -16.50 -19.27
CA PHE A 322 -3.08 -17.18 -20.00
C PHE A 322 -2.09 -17.82 -19.03
N ASP A 323 -1.53 -18.97 -19.38
CA ASP A 323 -0.64 -19.76 -18.52
C ASP A 323 0.63 -19.01 -18.08
N ASN A 324 1.00 -17.97 -18.81
CA ASN A 324 2.21 -17.16 -18.60
C ASN A 324 1.92 -15.70 -18.28
N VAL A 325 0.70 -15.34 -17.89
CA VAL A 325 0.31 -13.97 -17.51
C VAL A 325 -0.05 -13.93 -16.03
N PHE A 326 0.58 -13.03 -15.30
CA PHE A 326 0.48 -12.91 -13.85
C PHE A 326 0.03 -11.50 -13.46
N LEU A 327 -0.75 -11.41 -12.38
CA LEU A 327 -1.24 -10.18 -11.81
C LEU A 327 -0.76 -10.00 -10.37
N ASN A 328 -0.25 -8.81 -10.07
CA ASN A 328 0.05 -8.33 -8.73
C ASN A 328 -0.68 -6.99 -8.54
N GLY A 329 -1.88 -7.01 -8.01
CA GLY A 329 -2.78 -5.85 -7.92
C GLY A 329 -3.85 -5.99 -6.85
N GLY A 330 -4.84 -5.08 -6.85
CA GLY A 330 -5.91 -5.10 -5.86
C GLY A 330 -5.45 -4.76 -4.45
N TRP A 331 -4.46 -3.89 -4.29
CA TRP A 331 -3.76 -3.68 -3.03
C TRP A 331 -4.53 -2.85 -2.00
N CYS A 332 -5.61 -2.22 -2.37
CA CYS A 332 -6.42 -1.41 -1.46
C CYS A 332 -5.56 -0.42 -0.67
N TYR A 333 -5.67 -0.43 0.65
CA TYR A 333 -4.85 0.40 1.54
C TYR A 333 -3.47 -0.18 1.87
N GLY A 334 -3.22 -1.43 1.46
CA GLY A 334 -2.06 -2.22 1.87
C GLY A 334 -0.81 -2.10 1.00
N GLY A 335 -0.93 -1.51 -0.20
CA GLY A 335 0.05 -1.68 -1.27
C GLY A 335 1.48 -1.26 -0.94
N PHE A 336 1.68 -0.05 -0.46
CA PHE A 336 3.03 0.46 -0.24
C PHE A 336 3.82 -0.38 0.79
N LYS A 337 3.21 -0.66 1.92
CA LYS A 337 3.85 -1.44 3.00
C LYS A 337 4.14 -2.89 2.62
N ALA A 338 3.47 -3.40 1.60
CA ALA A 338 3.61 -4.75 1.05
C ALA A 338 4.76 -4.92 0.05
N ILE A 339 5.33 -3.84 -0.49
CA ILE A 339 6.27 -3.86 -1.62
C ILE A 339 7.39 -4.89 -1.45
N PRO A 340 8.15 -4.97 -0.34
CA PRO A 340 9.26 -5.90 -0.24
C PRO A 340 8.86 -7.37 -0.22
N ALA A 341 7.83 -7.74 0.56
CA ALA A 341 7.33 -9.12 0.60
C ALA A 341 6.67 -9.54 -0.71
N SER A 342 5.83 -8.66 -1.25
CA SER A 342 5.17 -8.86 -2.53
C SER A 342 6.19 -9.07 -3.65
N GLY A 343 7.20 -8.20 -3.75
CA GLY A 343 8.23 -8.31 -4.77
C GLY A 343 8.95 -9.65 -4.75
N ALA A 344 9.38 -10.10 -3.56
CA ALA A 344 10.10 -11.35 -3.39
C ALA A 344 9.22 -12.59 -3.64
N ALA A 345 8.05 -12.67 -2.99
CA ALA A 345 7.18 -13.83 -3.11
C ALA A 345 6.56 -13.95 -4.50
N PHE A 346 6.19 -12.83 -5.10
CA PHE A 346 5.62 -12.82 -6.45
C PHE A 346 6.66 -13.14 -7.53
N ALA A 347 7.90 -12.69 -7.38
CA ALA A 347 9.01 -13.08 -8.25
C ALA A 347 9.20 -14.61 -8.24
N THR A 348 9.13 -15.23 -7.05
CA THR A 348 9.18 -16.70 -6.93
C THR A 348 8.02 -17.35 -7.69
N PHE A 349 6.79 -16.85 -7.51
CA PHE A 349 5.63 -17.37 -8.26
C PHE A 349 5.82 -17.23 -9.77
N VAL A 350 6.25 -16.10 -10.26
CA VAL A 350 6.51 -15.87 -11.68
C VAL A 350 7.63 -16.78 -12.20
N ALA A 351 8.70 -16.98 -11.44
CA ALA A 351 9.83 -17.79 -11.86
C ALA A 351 9.53 -19.29 -11.88
N THR A 352 8.82 -19.80 -10.86
CA THR A 352 8.57 -21.25 -10.69
C THR A 352 7.23 -21.70 -11.26
N GLY A 353 6.26 -20.79 -11.40
CA GLY A 353 4.87 -21.11 -11.75
C GLY A 353 4.03 -21.60 -10.56
N THR A 354 4.61 -21.70 -9.36
CA THR A 354 3.95 -22.14 -8.12
C THR A 354 3.93 -21.02 -7.10
N ALA A 355 2.75 -20.65 -6.61
CA ALA A 355 2.61 -19.62 -5.60
C ALA A 355 3.18 -20.09 -4.25
N PRO A 356 4.12 -19.36 -3.64
CA PRO A 356 4.59 -19.64 -2.27
C PRO A 356 3.45 -19.58 -1.27
N ASP A 357 3.59 -20.30 -0.14
CA ASP A 357 2.59 -20.34 0.94
C ASP A 357 2.20 -18.95 1.44
N LEU A 358 3.16 -18.03 1.46
CA LEU A 358 2.95 -16.64 1.89
C LEU A 358 1.90 -15.89 1.06
N ILE A 359 1.68 -16.26 -0.21
CA ILE A 359 0.78 -15.54 -1.13
C ILE A 359 -0.31 -16.40 -1.76
N ARG A 360 -0.31 -17.72 -1.58
CA ARG A 360 -1.22 -18.63 -2.26
C ARG A 360 -2.71 -18.35 -2.02
N HIS A 361 -3.03 -17.76 -0.87
CA HIS A 361 -4.39 -17.41 -0.50
C HIS A 361 -4.89 -16.12 -1.17
N TYR A 362 -4.02 -15.32 -1.75
CA TYR A 362 -4.41 -14.11 -2.50
C TYR A 362 -4.83 -14.41 -3.95
N SER A 363 -5.31 -15.62 -4.22
CA SER A 363 -5.78 -16.02 -5.53
C SER A 363 -7.09 -15.32 -5.92
N LEU A 364 -7.31 -15.15 -7.23
CA LEU A 364 -8.57 -14.62 -7.76
C LEU A 364 -9.74 -15.59 -7.51
N ALA A 365 -9.45 -16.89 -7.44
CA ALA A 365 -10.44 -17.93 -7.20
C ALA A 365 -11.16 -17.77 -5.84
N ARG A 366 -10.56 -17.10 -4.84
CA ARG A 366 -11.18 -16.90 -3.52
C ARG A 366 -12.54 -16.18 -3.60
N PHE A 367 -12.73 -15.33 -4.58
CA PHE A 367 -14.01 -14.62 -4.78
C PHE A 367 -15.12 -15.53 -5.29
N ALA A 368 -14.78 -16.56 -6.07
CA ALA A 368 -15.74 -17.55 -6.54
C ALA A 368 -16.05 -18.62 -5.48
N THR A 369 -15.08 -18.94 -4.62
CA THR A 369 -15.25 -19.97 -3.56
C THR A 369 -15.77 -19.39 -2.23
N GLY A 370 -15.82 -18.06 -2.09
CA GLY A 370 -16.26 -17.39 -0.87
C GLY A 370 -15.21 -17.39 0.26
N HIS A 371 -13.97 -17.83 0.02
CA HIS A 371 -12.87 -17.77 1.01
C HIS A 371 -12.23 -16.39 1.06
N LEU A 372 -13.02 -15.38 1.40
CA LEU A 372 -12.61 -13.98 1.47
C LEU A 372 -11.66 -13.71 2.63
N ILE A 373 -10.72 -12.79 2.42
CA ILE A 373 -9.77 -12.33 3.43
C ILE A 373 -10.15 -10.91 3.83
N ASP A 374 -11.26 -10.80 4.59
CA ASP A 374 -11.82 -9.51 4.99
C ASP A 374 -11.24 -9.05 6.33
N GLU A 375 -10.17 -8.29 6.26
CA GLU A 375 -9.43 -7.80 7.43
C GLU A 375 -10.26 -6.84 8.32
N LYS A 376 -11.11 -6.03 7.73
CA LYS A 376 -11.83 -4.96 8.44
C LYS A 376 -13.28 -4.76 7.98
N GLY A 377 -13.82 -5.62 7.14
CA GLY A 377 -14.99 -5.25 6.35
C GLY A 377 -14.66 -4.06 5.43
N ALA A 378 -13.39 -3.94 5.04
CA ALA A 378 -12.81 -2.77 4.37
C ALA A 378 -12.95 -2.82 2.84
N GLY A 379 -14.05 -3.36 2.36
CA GLY A 379 -14.41 -3.23 0.95
C GLY A 379 -14.55 -1.76 0.54
N PRO A 380 -14.65 -1.46 -0.77
CA PRO A 380 -14.80 -0.11 -1.29
C PRO A 380 -16.14 0.54 -0.92
N PHE A 381 -17.03 -0.23 -0.35
CA PHE A 381 -18.36 0.25 0.02
C PHE A 381 -18.28 1.15 1.24
N PRO A 382 -19.04 2.26 1.23
CA PRO A 382 -19.12 3.15 2.38
C PRO A 382 -19.45 2.33 3.63
N ALA A 383 -18.85 2.75 4.74
CA ALA A 383 -19.16 2.16 6.03
C ALA A 383 -20.65 1.90 6.12
N ARG A 384 -21.04 0.65 6.32
CA ARG A 384 -22.44 0.30 6.47
C ARG A 384 -23.02 1.22 7.52
N GLN A 385 -24.00 2.00 7.09
CA GLN A 385 -24.74 2.92 7.94
C GLN A 385 -25.41 2.15 9.06
#